data_05524e5613da56546e95cf4876e067f3
#
_entry.id   05524e5613da56546e95cf4876e067f3
#
_cell.length_a   1.000
_cell.length_b   1.000
_cell.length_c   1.000
_cell.angle_alpha   90.00
_cell.angle_beta   90.00
_cell.angle_gamma   90.00
#
_symmetry.space_group_name_H-M   'P 1'
#
loop_
_entity.id
_entity.type
_entity.pdbx_description
1 polymer ?
#
loop_
_entity_poly.entity_id
_entity_poly.type
_entity_poly.pdbx_seq_one_letter_code
_entity_poly.pdbx_strand_id
1 'polypeptide(L)'
;MRPDLLAFVKALSLADKKSVSQKVMKLMEEAGELAKAALPFDNAYATNHRFVTSRKLLEESVDSILVSLSVIYSLGFDDEDMQTMLKKKADYWAELQAREDLLANTTPKGTPYELHITVAEAPDVDAFRLACADAEVKPILLDLQTRSDDVIRDAQTSSVVFGKNTDALTALERQAKVLESHGLTVVRKKIETVPWHPAAPSLKHAAPVMPKDCYFECHFGVKTQEGPQTEQLRTLAQQLGCHLSRNVFKRSGTDVVVMLTYRDYEGPYERVSEAVERIGAELRDAGYDVDKEIVEFSLYDTKVHHDAAWLKAA
;
A
#
# COMPACT_ATOMS: atom_id res chain seq x y z
N MET A 1 25.14 -1.26 -32.14
CA MET A 1 26.52 -0.74 -32.00
C MET A 1 27.31 -1.13 -33.27
N ARG A 2 28.21 -0.31 -33.75
CA ARG A 2 28.99 -0.64 -34.98
C ARG A 2 29.94 -1.81 -34.72
N PRO A 3 30.10 -2.78 -35.65
CA PRO A 3 30.93 -3.96 -35.43
C PRO A 3 32.41 -3.64 -35.11
N ASP A 4 32.96 -2.59 -35.71
CA ASP A 4 34.32 -2.11 -35.45
C ASP A 4 34.52 -1.63 -34.00
N LEU A 5 33.52 -0.98 -33.43
CA LEU A 5 33.53 -0.56 -32.01
C LEU A 5 33.42 -1.73 -31.05
N LEU A 6 32.55 -2.72 -31.33
CA LEU A 6 32.45 -3.92 -30.50
C LEU A 6 33.76 -4.73 -30.51
N ALA A 7 34.36 -4.91 -31.70
CA ALA A 7 35.67 -5.58 -31.83
C ALA A 7 36.76 -4.87 -31.01
N PHE A 8 36.78 -3.53 -31.02
CA PHE A 8 37.72 -2.76 -30.23
C PHE A 8 37.48 -2.92 -28.71
N VAL A 9 36.25 -2.82 -28.25
CA VAL A 9 35.89 -3.03 -26.83
C VAL A 9 36.23 -4.46 -26.39
N LYS A 10 35.97 -5.46 -27.24
CA LYS A 10 36.34 -6.85 -26.99
C LYS A 10 37.85 -7.03 -26.81
N ALA A 11 38.66 -6.45 -27.69
CA ALA A 11 40.10 -6.50 -27.58
C ALA A 11 40.62 -5.88 -26.28
N LEU A 12 40.09 -4.72 -25.89
CA LEU A 12 40.42 -4.07 -24.61
C LEU A 12 40.00 -4.92 -23.41
N SER A 13 38.81 -5.53 -23.47
CA SER A 13 38.25 -6.35 -22.39
C SER A 13 39.10 -7.62 -22.15
N LEU A 14 39.58 -8.24 -23.21
CA LEU A 14 40.44 -9.43 -23.11
C LEU A 14 41.88 -9.09 -22.69
N ALA A 15 42.36 -7.89 -22.98
CA ALA A 15 43.66 -7.41 -22.51
C ALA A 15 43.67 -6.95 -21.05
N ASP A 16 42.49 -6.66 -20.47
CA ASP A 16 42.36 -6.25 -19.06
C ASP A 16 42.61 -7.41 -18.12
N LYS A 17 43.61 -7.23 -17.23
CA LYS A 17 44.07 -8.25 -16.27
C LYS A 17 43.17 -8.42 -15.04
N LYS A 18 42.13 -7.60 -14.91
CA LYS A 18 41.18 -7.73 -13.78
C LYS A 18 40.42 -9.05 -13.86
N SER A 19 40.23 -9.67 -12.71
CA SER A 19 39.33 -10.84 -12.60
C SER A 19 37.86 -10.46 -12.89
N VAL A 20 37.06 -11.45 -13.23
CA VAL A 20 35.59 -11.24 -13.41
C VAL A 20 34.99 -10.58 -12.18
N SER A 21 35.34 -11.01 -10.98
CA SER A 21 34.84 -10.41 -9.72
C SER A 21 35.20 -8.93 -9.59
N GLN A 22 36.44 -8.56 -9.96
CA GLN A 22 36.87 -7.15 -9.95
C GLN A 22 36.10 -6.31 -10.99
N LYS A 23 35.78 -6.88 -12.15
CA LYS A 23 34.97 -6.22 -13.19
C LYS A 23 33.50 -6.06 -12.71
N VAL A 24 32.94 -7.07 -12.02
CA VAL A 24 31.60 -6.96 -11.42
C VAL A 24 31.56 -5.89 -10.33
N MET A 25 32.59 -5.80 -9.49
CA MET A 25 32.70 -4.71 -8.51
C MET A 25 32.77 -3.34 -9.17
N LYS A 26 33.51 -3.22 -10.29
CA LYS A 26 33.53 -1.97 -11.06
C LYS A 26 32.18 -1.64 -11.68
N LEU A 27 31.42 -2.64 -12.14
CA LEU A 27 30.05 -2.41 -12.64
C LEU A 27 29.14 -1.86 -11.53
N MET A 28 29.26 -2.33 -10.29
CA MET A 28 28.50 -1.77 -9.16
C MET A 28 28.89 -0.32 -8.86
N GLU A 29 30.16 0.04 -9.00
CA GLU A 29 30.62 1.43 -8.87
C GLU A 29 29.98 2.32 -9.94
N GLU A 30 30.05 1.94 -11.22
CA GLU A 30 29.44 2.69 -12.34
C GLU A 30 27.90 2.81 -12.19
N ALA A 31 27.25 1.73 -11.78
CA ALA A 31 25.81 1.77 -11.49
C ALA A 31 25.48 2.73 -10.34
N GLY A 32 26.34 2.82 -9.33
CA GLY A 32 26.22 3.78 -8.24
C GLY A 32 26.41 5.22 -8.69
N GLU A 33 27.34 5.48 -9.60
CA GLU A 33 27.57 6.81 -10.20
C GLU A 33 26.39 7.24 -11.08
N LEU A 34 25.85 6.32 -11.89
CA LEU A 34 24.64 6.55 -12.67
C LEU A 34 23.44 6.88 -11.75
N ALA A 35 23.22 6.10 -10.70
CA ALA A 35 22.15 6.37 -9.74
C ALA A 35 22.33 7.73 -9.04
N LYS A 36 23.56 8.07 -8.65
CA LYS A 36 23.91 9.37 -8.04
C LYS A 36 23.66 10.54 -8.99
N ALA A 37 23.83 10.34 -10.29
CA ALA A 37 23.53 11.34 -11.31
C ALA A 37 22.02 11.43 -11.62
N ALA A 38 21.29 10.30 -11.61
CA ALA A 38 19.88 10.24 -11.91
C ALA A 38 19.02 10.99 -10.87
N LEU A 39 19.32 10.85 -9.59
CA LEU A 39 18.56 11.48 -8.51
C LEU A 39 18.41 13.00 -8.63
N PRO A 40 19.49 13.80 -8.86
CA PRO A 40 19.35 15.23 -9.10
C PRO A 40 18.68 15.58 -10.44
N PHE A 41 18.87 14.73 -11.47
CA PHE A 41 18.21 14.91 -12.76
C PHE A 41 16.68 14.86 -12.64
N ASP A 42 16.17 13.96 -11.81
CA ASP A 42 14.74 13.81 -11.52
C ASP A 42 14.24 14.74 -10.38
N ASN A 43 15.07 15.69 -9.93
CA ASN A 43 14.77 16.59 -8.80
C ASN A 43 14.38 15.84 -7.51
N ALA A 44 14.99 14.68 -7.26
CA ALA A 44 14.70 13.89 -6.06
C ALA A 44 14.95 14.72 -4.78
N TYR A 45 14.17 14.44 -3.73
CA TYR A 45 14.30 15.13 -2.46
C TYR A 45 15.75 15.11 -1.94
N ALA A 46 16.19 16.23 -1.36
CA ALA A 46 17.54 16.47 -0.84
C ALA A 46 18.67 16.50 -1.91
N THR A 47 18.35 16.59 -3.21
CA THR A 47 19.33 16.72 -4.28
C THR A 47 19.26 18.04 -5.05
N ASN A 48 18.34 18.93 -4.69
CA ASN A 48 18.06 20.21 -5.38
C ASN A 48 19.25 21.18 -5.47
N HIS A 49 20.31 20.94 -4.67
CA HIS A 49 21.56 21.72 -4.70
C HIS A 49 22.54 21.21 -5.77
N ARG A 50 22.23 20.16 -6.50
CA ARG A 50 23.04 19.55 -7.54
C ARG A 50 22.38 19.72 -8.89
N PHE A 51 23.13 20.17 -9.86
CA PHE A 51 22.67 20.26 -11.25
C PHE A 51 23.36 19.17 -12.07
N VAL A 52 22.58 18.33 -12.72
CA VAL A 52 23.04 17.26 -13.59
C VAL A 52 22.38 17.37 -14.96
N THR A 53 23.17 17.27 -16.01
CA THR A 53 22.69 17.30 -17.40
C THR A 53 22.39 15.89 -17.90
N SER A 54 21.51 15.79 -18.90
CA SER A 54 21.27 14.52 -19.64
C SER A 54 22.56 13.94 -20.25
N ARG A 55 23.54 14.79 -20.58
CA ARG A 55 24.84 14.36 -21.08
C ARG A 55 25.63 13.60 -20.01
N LYS A 56 25.59 14.04 -18.76
CA LYS A 56 26.25 13.32 -17.66
C LYS A 56 25.60 11.95 -17.42
N LEU A 57 24.27 11.86 -17.49
CA LEU A 57 23.58 10.56 -17.43
C LEU A 57 23.98 9.63 -18.57
N LEU A 58 24.16 10.19 -19.78
CA LEU A 58 24.65 9.41 -20.93
C LEU A 58 26.05 8.85 -20.66
N GLU A 59 26.98 9.66 -20.12
CA GLU A 59 28.33 9.23 -19.76
C GLU A 59 28.30 8.04 -18.82
N GLU A 60 27.63 8.16 -17.67
CA GLU A 60 27.52 7.09 -16.65
C GLU A 60 26.82 5.84 -17.19
N SER A 61 25.82 6.02 -18.07
CA SER A 61 25.17 4.89 -18.74
C SER A 61 26.13 4.14 -19.67
N VAL A 62 26.95 4.86 -20.42
CA VAL A 62 27.95 4.26 -21.34
C VAL A 62 29.03 3.54 -20.54
N ASP A 63 29.50 4.10 -19.41
CA ASP A 63 30.48 3.44 -18.56
C ASP A 63 29.93 2.11 -18.01
N SER A 64 28.70 2.08 -17.56
CA SER A 64 28.00 0.86 -17.14
C SER A 64 27.90 -0.18 -18.27
N ILE A 65 27.64 0.25 -19.53
CA ILE A 65 27.59 -0.63 -20.70
C ILE A 65 28.99 -1.20 -21.01
N LEU A 66 30.03 -0.36 -20.99
CA LEU A 66 31.39 -0.80 -21.28
C LEU A 66 31.89 -1.85 -20.29
N VAL A 67 31.65 -1.64 -19.00
CA VAL A 67 32.01 -2.62 -17.96
C VAL A 67 31.20 -3.90 -18.10
N SER A 68 29.90 -3.81 -18.43
CA SER A 68 29.07 -4.99 -18.70
C SER A 68 29.58 -5.82 -19.85
N LEU A 69 29.96 -5.18 -20.97
CA LEU A 69 30.59 -5.84 -22.11
C LEU A 69 31.91 -6.50 -21.71
N SER A 70 32.72 -5.84 -20.88
CA SER A 70 33.96 -6.40 -20.38
C SER A 70 33.75 -7.67 -19.55
N VAL A 71 32.69 -7.74 -18.73
CA VAL A 71 32.33 -8.96 -18.02
C VAL A 71 31.94 -10.08 -18.98
N ILE A 72 31.08 -9.79 -19.97
CA ILE A 72 30.60 -10.77 -20.97
C ILE A 72 31.78 -11.40 -21.72
N TYR A 73 32.67 -10.58 -22.26
CA TYR A 73 33.83 -11.08 -23.02
C TYR A 73 34.81 -11.84 -22.11
N SER A 74 34.98 -11.45 -20.86
CA SER A 74 35.84 -12.18 -19.91
C SER A 74 35.31 -13.55 -19.53
N LEU A 75 34.01 -13.77 -19.69
CA LEU A 75 33.36 -15.08 -19.50
C LEU A 75 33.46 -15.98 -20.75
N GLY A 76 34.03 -15.48 -21.84
CA GLY A 76 34.24 -16.22 -23.09
C GLY A 76 33.05 -16.17 -24.05
N PHE A 77 32.05 -15.39 -23.79
CA PHE A 77 30.93 -15.18 -24.71
C PHE A 77 31.34 -14.25 -25.86
N ASP A 78 30.71 -14.43 -27.00
CA ASP A 78 30.94 -13.60 -28.18
C ASP A 78 29.77 -12.64 -28.48
N ASP A 79 29.89 -11.94 -29.62
CA ASP A 79 28.87 -10.95 -30.02
C ASP A 79 27.54 -11.60 -30.40
N GLU A 80 27.55 -12.85 -30.91
CA GLU A 80 26.35 -13.59 -31.28
C GLU A 80 25.61 -14.08 -30.04
N ASP A 81 26.33 -14.61 -29.05
CA ASP A 81 25.80 -14.99 -27.75
C ASP A 81 25.11 -13.78 -27.04
N MET A 82 25.81 -12.65 -27.04
CA MET A 82 25.32 -11.42 -26.46
C MET A 82 24.06 -10.92 -27.18
N GLN A 83 24.05 -10.88 -28.50
CA GLN A 83 22.90 -10.41 -29.28
C GLN A 83 21.69 -11.33 -29.09
N THR A 84 21.90 -12.63 -29.05
CA THR A 84 20.84 -13.64 -28.77
C THR A 84 20.21 -13.41 -27.39
N MET A 85 21.05 -13.19 -26.38
CA MET A 85 20.55 -12.92 -25.03
C MET A 85 19.87 -11.54 -24.92
N LEU A 86 20.41 -10.51 -25.56
CA LEU A 86 19.80 -9.18 -25.65
C LEU A 86 18.41 -9.25 -26.28
N LYS A 87 18.28 -9.95 -27.40
CA LYS A 87 16.98 -10.13 -28.06
C LYS A 87 15.99 -10.80 -27.12
N LYS A 88 16.36 -11.91 -26.48
CA LYS A 88 15.50 -12.62 -25.53
C LYS A 88 15.04 -11.71 -24.38
N LYS A 89 15.94 -10.89 -23.83
CA LYS A 89 15.60 -9.97 -22.74
C LYS A 89 14.74 -8.80 -23.20
N ALA A 90 14.99 -8.29 -24.42
CA ALA A 90 14.17 -7.24 -25.01
C ALA A 90 12.74 -7.72 -25.33
N ASP A 91 12.60 -8.92 -25.88
CA ASP A 91 11.29 -9.53 -26.15
C ASP A 91 10.48 -9.68 -24.82
N TYR A 92 11.14 -10.20 -23.78
CA TYR A 92 10.51 -10.31 -22.44
C TYR A 92 10.14 -8.94 -21.87
N TRP A 93 10.98 -7.93 -22.04
CA TRP A 93 10.68 -6.56 -21.60
C TRP A 93 9.49 -5.98 -22.37
N ALA A 94 9.40 -6.21 -23.68
CA ALA A 94 8.26 -5.80 -24.49
C ALA A 94 6.95 -6.46 -24.02
N GLU A 95 6.99 -7.76 -23.67
CA GLU A 95 5.84 -8.46 -23.09
C GLU A 95 5.40 -7.84 -21.75
N LEU A 96 6.37 -7.50 -20.87
CA LEU A 96 6.07 -6.83 -19.60
C LEU A 96 5.44 -5.45 -19.84
N GLN A 97 6.00 -4.64 -20.74
CA GLN A 97 5.43 -3.33 -21.06
C GLN A 97 4.00 -3.44 -21.61
N ALA A 98 3.76 -4.37 -22.54
CA ALA A 98 2.42 -4.60 -23.07
C ALA A 98 1.43 -5.03 -21.99
N ARG A 99 1.87 -5.81 -21.00
CA ARG A 99 1.06 -6.20 -19.83
C ARG A 99 0.77 -5.00 -18.93
N GLU A 100 1.77 -4.17 -18.63
CA GLU A 100 1.59 -2.96 -17.82
C GLU A 100 0.68 -1.95 -18.52
N ASP A 101 0.82 -1.75 -19.84
CA ASP A 101 -0.06 -0.90 -20.63
C ASP A 101 -1.51 -1.40 -20.61
N LEU A 102 -1.71 -2.72 -20.69
CA LEU A 102 -3.03 -3.33 -20.57
C LEU A 102 -3.62 -3.06 -19.18
N LEU A 103 -2.84 -3.28 -18.11
CA LEU A 103 -3.25 -3.02 -16.73
C LEU A 103 -3.56 -1.54 -16.52
N ALA A 104 -2.71 -0.63 -17.00
CA ALA A 104 -2.92 0.81 -16.90
C ALA A 104 -4.19 1.27 -17.62
N ASN A 105 -4.54 0.65 -18.75
CA ASN A 105 -5.76 0.96 -19.50
C ASN A 105 -7.03 0.35 -18.89
N THR A 106 -6.90 -0.74 -18.11
CA THR A 106 -8.02 -1.41 -17.44
C THR A 106 -8.20 -0.97 -15.98
N THR A 107 -7.18 -0.37 -15.37
CA THR A 107 -7.28 0.16 -14.00
C THR A 107 -8.17 1.40 -13.96
N PRO A 108 -9.16 1.47 -13.08
CA PRO A 108 -9.99 2.66 -12.91
C PRO A 108 -9.15 3.90 -12.64
N LYS A 109 -9.40 4.98 -13.38
CA LYS A 109 -8.67 6.26 -13.23
C LYS A 109 -9.27 7.05 -12.08
N GLY A 110 -8.42 7.63 -11.24
CA GLY A 110 -8.81 8.50 -10.14
C GLY A 110 -8.32 8.00 -8.78
N THR A 111 -8.60 8.79 -7.76
CA THR A 111 -8.31 8.40 -6.38
C THR A 111 -9.27 7.28 -5.96
N PRO A 112 -8.79 6.21 -5.31
CA PRO A 112 -9.67 5.20 -4.72
C PRO A 112 -10.29 5.74 -3.43
N TYR A 113 -11.59 5.47 -3.27
CA TYR A 113 -12.33 5.75 -2.05
C TYR A 113 -13.04 4.48 -1.59
N GLU A 114 -12.83 4.07 -0.34
CA GLU A 114 -13.61 3.03 0.29
C GLU A 114 -14.79 3.67 1.04
N LEU A 115 -15.99 3.17 0.76
CA LEU A 115 -17.25 3.70 1.29
C LEU A 115 -17.83 2.71 2.29
N HIS A 116 -18.17 3.18 3.47
CA HIS A 116 -18.81 2.40 4.51
C HIS A 116 -20.12 3.03 4.94
N ILE A 117 -21.15 2.20 5.05
CA ILE A 117 -22.45 2.58 5.59
C ILE A 117 -22.76 1.62 6.74
N THR A 118 -23.00 2.17 7.94
CA THR A 118 -23.46 1.39 9.08
C THR A 118 -24.96 1.54 9.24
N VAL A 119 -25.65 0.42 9.46
CA VAL A 119 -27.09 0.39 9.76
C VAL A 119 -27.35 0.09 11.22
N ALA A 120 -28.42 0.66 11.76
CA ALA A 120 -28.84 0.42 13.14
C ALA A 120 -29.31 -1.02 13.31
N GLU A 121 -29.01 -1.58 14.48
CA GLU A 121 -29.37 -2.93 14.92
C GLU A 121 -28.92 -4.01 13.91
N ALA A 122 -28.54 -5.18 14.38
CA ALA A 122 -28.19 -6.27 13.49
C ALA A 122 -29.46 -6.77 12.78
N PRO A 123 -29.67 -6.40 11.51
CA PRO A 123 -30.83 -6.86 10.78
C PRO A 123 -30.77 -8.38 10.60
N ASP A 124 -31.89 -8.96 10.18
CA ASP A 124 -31.84 -10.33 9.64
C ASP A 124 -30.72 -10.42 8.59
N VAL A 125 -29.85 -11.41 8.73
CA VAL A 125 -28.61 -11.51 7.93
C VAL A 125 -28.93 -11.65 6.45
N ASP A 126 -29.97 -12.40 6.11
CA ASP A 126 -30.31 -12.65 4.71
C ASP A 126 -30.99 -11.41 4.09
N ALA A 127 -31.84 -10.72 4.84
CA ALA A 127 -32.42 -9.44 4.41
C ALA A 127 -31.31 -8.38 4.21
N PHE A 128 -30.33 -8.31 5.11
CA PHE A 128 -29.19 -7.41 4.99
C PHE A 128 -28.34 -7.72 3.75
N ARG A 129 -28.06 -9.00 3.49
CA ARG A 129 -27.33 -9.43 2.29
C ARG A 129 -28.06 -9.08 1.01
N LEU A 130 -29.37 -9.25 0.97
CA LEU A 130 -30.19 -8.87 -0.18
C LEU A 130 -30.12 -7.35 -0.44
N ALA A 131 -30.31 -6.55 0.59
CA ALA A 131 -30.21 -5.09 0.49
C ALA A 131 -28.81 -4.64 0.02
N CYS A 132 -27.75 -5.30 0.50
CA CYS A 132 -26.38 -5.03 0.07
C CYS A 132 -26.15 -5.41 -1.41
N ALA A 133 -26.72 -6.53 -1.87
CA ALA A 133 -26.64 -6.93 -3.27
C ALA A 133 -27.32 -5.90 -4.19
N ASP A 134 -28.50 -5.41 -3.82
CA ASP A 134 -29.23 -4.39 -4.60
C ASP A 134 -28.52 -3.02 -4.56
N ALA A 135 -27.83 -2.72 -3.47
CA ALA A 135 -27.01 -1.51 -3.35
C ALA A 135 -25.63 -1.64 -4.03
N GLU A 136 -25.29 -2.82 -4.57
CA GLU A 136 -23.97 -3.15 -5.14
C GLU A 136 -22.83 -2.95 -4.15
N VAL A 137 -23.04 -3.33 -2.87
CA VAL A 137 -22.05 -3.21 -1.79
C VAL A 137 -21.80 -4.56 -1.13
N LYS A 138 -20.63 -4.72 -0.52
CA LYS A 138 -20.28 -5.92 0.23
C LYS A 138 -20.80 -5.82 1.65
N PRO A 139 -21.55 -6.83 2.17
CA PRO A 139 -21.95 -6.86 3.57
C PRO A 139 -20.77 -7.19 4.48
N ILE A 140 -20.69 -6.51 5.60
CA ILE A 140 -19.72 -6.73 6.69
C ILE A 140 -20.51 -6.82 8.00
N LEU A 141 -20.29 -7.89 8.75
CA LEU A 141 -20.78 -8.02 10.12
C LEU A 141 -19.57 -8.14 11.04
N LEU A 142 -19.44 -7.18 11.94
CA LEU A 142 -18.37 -7.14 12.92
C LEU A 142 -18.93 -7.51 14.30
N ASP A 143 -18.29 -8.44 14.97
CA ASP A 143 -18.42 -8.61 16.41
C ASP A 143 -17.37 -7.71 17.06
N LEU A 144 -17.84 -6.65 17.69
CA LEU A 144 -17.03 -5.69 18.44
C LEU A 144 -17.16 -6.05 19.91
N GLN A 145 -16.07 -6.40 20.55
CA GLN A 145 -16.08 -6.71 21.97
C GLN A 145 -15.89 -5.42 22.77
N THR A 146 -16.84 -5.13 23.64
CA THR A 146 -16.73 -4.00 24.57
C THR A 146 -15.81 -4.34 25.73
N ARG A 147 -15.47 -3.35 26.56
CA ARG A 147 -14.68 -3.55 27.79
C ARG A 147 -15.42 -4.33 28.88
N SER A 148 -16.75 -4.36 28.81
CA SER A 148 -17.61 -5.13 29.74
C SER A 148 -17.83 -6.58 29.28
N ASP A 149 -17.03 -7.08 28.33
CA ASP A 149 -17.17 -8.40 27.70
C ASP A 149 -18.47 -8.60 26.89
N ASP A 150 -19.29 -7.56 26.75
CA ASP A 150 -20.42 -7.60 25.84
C ASP A 150 -19.97 -7.57 24.38
N VAL A 151 -20.65 -8.33 23.52
CA VAL A 151 -20.42 -8.31 22.08
C VAL A 151 -21.47 -7.44 21.42
N ILE A 152 -21.04 -6.35 20.80
CA ILE A 152 -21.89 -5.53 19.93
C ILE A 152 -21.71 -5.99 18.51
N ARG A 153 -22.81 -6.34 17.86
CA ARG A 153 -22.81 -6.67 16.44
C ARG A 153 -23.07 -5.40 15.63
N ASP A 154 -22.09 -5.04 14.80
CA ASP A 154 -22.13 -3.87 13.94
C ASP A 154 -22.28 -4.30 12.48
N ALA A 155 -23.37 -3.87 11.83
CA ALA A 155 -23.67 -4.20 10.45
C ALA A 155 -23.26 -3.04 9.55
N GLN A 156 -22.26 -3.29 8.73
CA GLN A 156 -21.64 -2.33 7.83
C GLN A 156 -21.63 -2.83 6.38
N THR A 157 -21.43 -1.90 5.47
CA THR A 157 -21.12 -2.21 4.06
C THR A 157 -19.73 -1.75 3.70
N SER A 158 -19.17 -2.30 2.62
CA SER A 158 -17.95 -1.78 1.98
C SER A 158 -18.12 -1.80 0.46
N SER A 159 -17.71 -0.72 -0.17
CA SER A 159 -17.58 -0.63 -1.63
C SER A 159 -16.42 0.30 -1.99
N VAL A 160 -15.82 0.12 -3.16
CA VAL A 160 -14.73 0.96 -3.64
C VAL A 160 -15.19 1.68 -4.90
N VAL A 161 -14.98 2.99 -4.93
CA VAL A 161 -15.19 3.84 -6.11
C VAL A 161 -13.91 4.60 -6.44
N PHE A 162 -13.77 4.96 -7.72
CA PHE A 162 -12.62 5.71 -8.21
C PHE A 162 -13.09 7.03 -8.81
N GLY A 163 -12.40 8.12 -8.53
CA GLY A 163 -12.78 9.43 -9.08
C GLY A 163 -12.35 10.60 -8.21
N LYS A 164 -13.28 11.52 -7.99
CA LYS A 164 -13.14 12.70 -7.14
C LYS A 164 -13.96 12.56 -5.85
N ASN A 165 -13.73 13.42 -4.89
CA ASN A 165 -14.50 13.46 -3.63
C ASN A 165 -16.03 13.52 -3.88
N THR A 166 -16.45 14.27 -4.90
CA THR A 166 -17.88 14.37 -5.30
C THR A 166 -18.44 13.07 -5.82
N ASP A 167 -17.65 12.28 -6.54
CA ASP A 167 -18.07 10.98 -7.07
C ASP A 167 -18.27 9.98 -5.93
N ALA A 168 -17.34 9.97 -4.97
CA ALA A 168 -17.42 9.16 -3.76
C ALA A 168 -18.67 9.50 -2.91
N LEU A 169 -18.91 10.79 -2.69
CA LEU A 169 -20.08 11.24 -1.92
C LEU A 169 -21.39 10.89 -2.64
N THR A 170 -21.47 11.07 -3.96
CA THR A 170 -22.64 10.72 -4.76
C THR A 170 -22.95 9.23 -4.71
N ALA A 171 -21.91 8.38 -4.80
CA ALA A 171 -22.06 6.94 -4.70
C ALA A 171 -22.53 6.52 -3.30
N LEU A 172 -21.93 7.09 -2.24
CA LEU A 172 -22.31 6.83 -0.85
C LEU A 172 -23.77 7.16 -0.57
N GLU A 173 -24.25 8.33 -1.02
CA GLU A 173 -25.64 8.74 -0.86
C GLU A 173 -26.61 7.86 -1.67
N ARG A 174 -26.24 7.44 -2.88
CA ARG A 174 -27.03 6.49 -3.68
C ARG A 174 -27.17 5.16 -2.96
N GLN A 175 -26.06 4.60 -2.47
CA GLN A 175 -26.04 3.32 -1.75
C GLN A 175 -26.85 3.38 -0.47
N ALA A 176 -26.72 4.47 0.31
CA ALA A 176 -27.51 4.68 1.53
C ALA A 176 -29.03 4.66 1.24
N LYS A 177 -29.48 5.37 0.21
CA LYS A 177 -30.91 5.38 -0.20
C LYS A 177 -31.42 4.01 -0.59
N VAL A 178 -30.60 3.18 -1.25
CA VAL A 178 -31.02 1.80 -1.58
C VAL A 178 -31.19 0.97 -0.30
N LEU A 179 -30.25 1.04 0.64
CA LEU A 179 -30.37 0.35 1.93
C LEU A 179 -31.60 0.82 2.71
N GLU A 180 -31.88 2.12 2.74
CA GLU A 180 -33.06 2.70 3.37
C GLU A 180 -34.37 2.23 2.69
N SER A 181 -34.39 2.02 1.39
CA SER A 181 -35.56 1.49 0.65
C SER A 181 -35.90 0.03 1.03
N HIS A 182 -34.92 -0.71 1.55
CA HIS A 182 -35.09 -2.04 2.15
C HIS A 182 -35.49 -2.00 3.64
N GLY A 183 -35.83 -0.82 4.18
CA GLY A 183 -36.23 -0.64 5.57
C GLY A 183 -35.09 -0.61 6.57
N LEU A 184 -33.84 -0.52 6.11
CA LEU A 184 -32.68 -0.42 7.00
C LEU A 184 -32.49 1.03 7.45
N THR A 185 -32.19 1.25 8.72
CA THR A 185 -31.91 2.58 9.27
C THR A 185 -30.44 2.87 9.17
N VAL A 186 -30.02 3.78 8.27
CA VAL A 186 -28.62 4.22 8.17
C VAL A 186 -28.27 5.11 9.36
N VAL A 187 -27.22 4.73 10.10
CA VAL A 187 -26.76 5.46 11.30
C VAL A 187 -25.38 6.11 11.14
N ARG A 188 -24.59 5.66 10.19
CA ARG A 188 -23.27 6.23 9.88
C ARG A 188 -22.95 6.10 8.39
N LYS A 189 -22.32 7.13 7.84
CA LYS A 189 -21.72 7.15 6.51
C LYS A 189 -20.28 7.58 6.62
N LYS A 190 -19.34 6.84 6.03
CA LYS A 190 -17.91 7.08 6.11
C LYS A 190 -17.27 6.92 4.72
N ILE A 191 -16.31 7.78 4.41
CA ILE A 191 -15.46 7.71 3.22
C ILE A 191 -14.01 7.68 3.67
N GLU A 192 -13.30 6.65 3.27
CA GLU A 192 -11.87 6.49 3.46
C GLU A 192 -11.15 6.55 2.12
N THR A 193 -9.90 6.98 2.14
CA THR A 193 -9.07 7.10 0.96
C THR A 193 -7.60 6.89 1.31
N VAL A 194 -6.74 7.00 0.31
CA VAL A 194 -5.29 6.84 0.48
C VAL A 194 -4.70 7.88 1.44
N PRO A 195 -3.71 7.51 2.26
CA PRO A 195 -3.13 8.41 3.26
C PRO A 195 -2.36 9.59 2.68
N TRP A 196 -2.05 9.57 1.38
CA TRP A 196 -1.43 10.70 0.65
C TRP A 196 -2.45 11.54 -0.13
N HIS A 197 -3.74 11.43 0.18
CA HIS A 197 -4.77 12.29 -0.40
C HIS A 197 -4.45 13.78 -0.14
N PRO A 198 -4.73 14.72 -1.09
CA PRO A 198 -4.38 16.13 -0.92
C PRO A 198 -4.94 16.81 0.34
N ALA A 199 -6.05 16.29 0.89
CA ALA A 199 -6.62 16.78 2.15
C ALA A 199 -6.00 16.17 3.40
N ALA A 200 -5.21 15.08 3.27
CA ALA A 200 -4.56 14.44 4.39
C ALA A 200 -3.38 15.29 4.88
N PRO A 201 -3.26 15.57 6.19
CA PRO A 201 -2.15 16.35 6.70
C PRO A 201 -0.82 15.61 6.57
N SER A 202 0.22 16.31 6.09
CA SER A 202 1.57 15.77 5.95
C SER A 202 2.58 16.90 6.18
N LEU A 203 3.72 16.59 6.75
CA LEU A 203 4.85 17.52 6.90
C LEU A 203 5.41 18.01 5.55
N LYS A 204 5.07 17.33 4.46
CA LYS A 204 5.43 17.73 3.09
C LYS A 204 4.50 18.81 2.53
N HIS A 205 3.40 19.10 3.19
CA HIS A 205 2.41 20.08 2.79
C HIS A 205 2.53 21.38 3.62
N ALA A 206 2.12 22.50 3.03
CA ALA A 206 2.21 23.83 3.71
C ALA A 206 1.28 23.97 4.94
N ALA A 207 0.29 23.08 5.09
CA ALA A 207 -0.66 23.11 6.20
C ALA A 207 -0.89 21.68 6.76
N PRO A 208 -0.02 21.23 7.68
CA PRO A 208 -0.11 19.86 8.23
C PRO A 208 -1.14 19.76 9.37
N VAL A 209 -2.28 20.45 9.27
CA VAL A 209 -3.32 20.43 10.29
C VAL A 209 -4.43 19.48 9.87
N MET A 210 -4.82 18.60 10.79
CA MET A 210 -5.93 17.69 10.57
C MET A 210 -7.23 18.47 10.32
N PRO A 211 -7.93 18.24 9.17
CA PRO A 211 -9.23 18.83 8.97
C PRO A 211 -10.23 18.34 10.02
N LYS A 212 -11.21 19.18 10.33
CA LYS A 212 -12.24 18.82 11.31
C LYS A 212 -12.96 17.53 10.90
N ASP A 213 -13.20 16.68 11.87
CA ASP A 213 -13.89 15.38 11.70
C ASP A 213 -13.20 14.37 10.78
N CYS A 214 -11.91 14.65 10.42
CA CYS A 214 -11.03 13.72 9.70
C CYS A 214 -10.04 13.07 10.66
N TYR A 215 -9.48 11.93 10.26
CA TYR A 215 -8.47 11.19 11.03
C TYR A 215 -7.78 10.16 10.15
N PHE A 216 -6.63 9.66 10.61
CA PHE A 216 -6.05 8.45 10.03
C PHE A 216 -6.54 7.22 10.77
N GLU A 217 -6.84 6.16 10.01
CA GLU A 217 -7.18 4.84 10.52
C GLU A 217 -6.19 3.81 9.98
N CYS A 218 -5.67 2.98 10.87
CA CYS A 218 -4.68 1.97 10.52
C CYS A 218 -5.19 0.60 10.93
N HIS A 219 -5.15 -0.36 10.02
CA HIS A 219 -5.64 -1.70 10.21
C HIS A 219 -4.50 -2.72 10.15
N PHE A 220 -4.41 -3.56 11.19
CA PHE A 220 -3.51 -4.70 11.24
C PHE A 220 -4.32 -5.98 11.23
N GLY A 221 -4.19 -6.78 10.16
CA GLY A 221 -4.79 -8.11 10.08
C GLY A 221 -3.88 -9.12 10.77
N VAL A 222 -4.31 -9.71 11.87
CA VAL A 222 -3.52 -10.64 12.67
C VAL A 222 -4.16 -12.02 12.65
N LYS A 223 -3.39 -13.03 12.25
CA LYS A 223 -3.80 -14.43 12.35
C LYS A 223 -3.56 -14.93 13.77
N THR A 224 -4.57 -15.54 14.36
CA THR A 224 -4.52 -16.09 15.72
C THR A 224 -5.46 -17.27 15.86
N GLN A 225 -5.36 -17.99 16.98
CA GLN A 225 -6.28 -19.07 17.32
C GLN A 225 -7.31 -18.55 18.33
N GLU A 226 -8.57 -18.98 18.17
CA GLU A 226 -9.64 -18.64 19.09
C GLU A 226 -9.33 -19.18 20.50
N GLY A 227 -9.49 -18.33 21.53
CA GLY A 227 -9.25 -18.68 22.93
C GLY A 227 -8.11 -17.87 23.57
N PRO A 228 -7.23 -18.49 24.39
CA PRO A 228 -6.22 -17.79 25.18
C PRO A 228 -5.31 -16.85 24.39
N GLN A 229 -4.97 -17.24 23.16
CA GLN A 229 -4.10 -16.45 22.30
C GLN A 229 -4.78 -15.15 21.83
N THR A 230 -6.09 -15.20 21.55
CA THR A 230 -6.87 -14.00 21.20
C THR A 230 -6.99 -13.05 22.41
N GLU A 231 -7.09 -13.59 23.65
CA GLU A 231 -7.14 -12.78 24.87
C GLU A 231 -5.81 -12.07 25.13
N GLN A 232 -4.69 -12.77 24.91
CA GLN A 232 -3.37 -12.15 25.01
C GLN A 232 -3.19 -11.04 23.97
N LEU A 233 -3.63 -11.28 22.73
CA LEU A 233 -3.61 -10.27 21.68
C LEU A 233 -4.48 -9.04 22.03
N ARG A 234 -5.62 -9.25 22.69
CA ARG A 234 -6.47 -8.16 23.17
C ARG A 234 -5.75 -7.28 24.18
N THR A 235 -5.09 -7.90 25.17
CA THR A 235 -4.33 -7.17 26.17
C THR A 235 -3.22 -6.35 25.52
N LEU A 236 -2.49 -6.95 24.58
CA LEU A 236 -1.46 -6.24 23.83
C LEU A 236 -2.04 -5.10 22.98
N ALA A 237 -3.16 -5.34 22.28
CA ALA A 237 -3.83 -4.31 21.48
C ALA A 237 -4.21 -3.08 22.34
N GLN A 238 -4.73 -3.29 23.55
CA GLN A 238 -5.06 -2.21 24.48
C GLN A 238 -3.81 -1.42 24.90
N GLN A 239 -2.69 -2.10 25.18
CA GLN A 239 -1.42 -1.45 25.51
C GLN A 239 -0.88 -0.61 24.35
N LEU A 240 -1.11 -1.06 23.11
CA LEU A 240 -0.72 -0.37 21.89
C LEU A 240 -1.69 0.77 21.47
N GLY A 241 -2.78 0.97 22.22
CA GLY A 241 -3.82 1.94 21.87
C GLY A 241 -4.67 1.51 20.66
N CYS A 242 -4.71 0.21 20.39
CA CYS A 242 -5.49 -0.37 19.29
C CYS A 242 -6.78 -0.99 19.80
N HIS A 243 -7.75 -1.14 18.90
CA HIS A 243 -9.02 -1.82 19.13
C HIS A 243 -9.07 -3.11 18.34
N LEU A 244 -9.69 -4.13 18.91
CA LEU A 244 -9.79 -5.44 18.30
C LEU A 244 -11.21 -5.67 17.78
N SER A 245 -11.34 -6.06 16.53
CA SER A 245 -12.60 -6.45 15.91
C SER A 245 -12.46 -7.76 15.14
N ARG A 246 -13.59 -8.45 14.94
CA ARG A 246 -13.63 -9.70 14.17
C ARG A 246 -14.76 -9.66 13.16
N ASN A 247 -14.44 -9.99 11.90
CA ASN A 247 -15.46 -10.15 10.89
C ASN A 247 -16.09 -11.55 10.98
N VAL A 248 -17.38 -11.60 11.26
CA VAL A 248 -18.15 -12.84 11.47
C VAL A 248 -18.12 -13.75 10.23
N PHE A 249 -18.02 -13.17 9.04
CA PHE A 249 -17.99 -13.93 7.78
C PHE A 249 -16.62 -14.53 7.43
N LYS A 250 -15.57 -14.22 8.19
CA LYS A 250 -14.22 -14.73 7.95
C LYS A 250 -13.81 -15.73 9.04
N ARG A 251 -14.17 -16.99 8.85
CA ARG A 251 -13.74 -18.12 9.71
C ARG A 251 -13.18 -19.26 8.87
N SER A 252 -12.12 -19.90 9.35
CA SER A 252 -11.59 -21.14 8.79
C SER A 252 -11.13 -22.04 9.95
N GLY A 253 -12.01 -22.93 10.40
CA GLY A 253 -11.72 -23.81 11.53
C GLY A 253 -11.51 -23.03 12.85
N THR A 254 -10.41 -23.33 13.56
CA THR A 254 -9.99 -22.64 14.79
C THR A 254 -9.16 -21.40 14.51
N ASP A 255 -8.69 -21.23 13.29
CA ASP A 255 -7.91 -20.08 12.89
C ASP A 255 -8.84 -18.89 12.59
N VAL A 256 -8.56 -17.77 13.22
CA VAL A 256 -9.31 -16.53 13.04
C VAL A 256 -8.36 -15.41 12.64
N VAL A 257 -8.85 -14.55 11.73
CA VAL A 257 -8.17 -13.28 11.45
C VAL A 257 -8.92 -12.20 12.23
N VAL A 258 -8.22 -11.60 13.17
CA VAL A 258 -8.72 -10.44 13.91
C VAL A 258 -8.10 -9.18 13.33
N MET A 259 -8.82 -8.07 13.43
CA MET A 259 -8.37 -6.77 12.98
C MET A 259 -8.08 -5.90 14.19
N LEU A 260 -6.84 -5.42 14.30
CA LEU A 260 -6.51 -4.34 15.22
C LEU A 260 -6.63 -3.03 14.46
N THR A 261 -7.28 -2.05 15.08
CA THR A 261 -7.47 -0.71 14.52
C THR A 261 -6.83 0.32 15.42
N TYR A 262 -5.92 1.11 14.88
CA TYR A 262 -5.34 2.29 15.49
C TYR A 262 -5.90 3.55 14.81
N ARG A 263 -6.21 4.61 15.57
CA ARG A 263 -6.67 5.90 15.03
C ARG A 263 -5.83 7.05 15.54
N ASP A 264 -5.54 7.97 14.62
CA ASP A 264 -4.86 9.22 14.93
C ASP A 264 -5.67 10.42 14.42
N TYR A 265 -6.10 11.26 15.36
CA TYR A 265 -6.94 12.43 15.12
C TYR A 265 -6.15 13.75 15.02
N GLU A 266 -4.84 13.71 15.18
CA GLU A 266 -4.05 14.93 15.33
C GLU A 266 -2.87 15.02 14.34
N GLY A 267 -2.31 13.88 13.97
CA GLY A 267 -1.02 13.82 13.33
C GLY A 267 -0.97 14.23 11.89
N PRO A 268 0.22 14.61 11.42
CA PRO A 268 0.54 14.43 10.04
C PRO A 268 0.82 12.94 9.75
N TYR A 269 0.74 12.55 8.49
CA TYR A 269 0.93 11.17 8.03
C TYR A 269 2.25 10.54 8.51
N GLU A 270 3.32 11.33 8.58
CA GLU A 270 4.63 10.85 8.99
C GLU A 270 4.62 10.32 10.45
N ARG A 271 3.94 10.99 11.36
CA ARG A 271 3.75 10.51 12.74
C ARG A 271 2.94 9.21 12.78
N VAL A 272 1.91 9.14 11.93
CA VAL A 272 1.07 7.94 11.82
C VAL A 272 1.89 6.77 11.28
N SER A 273 2.74 6.99 10.28
CA SER A 273 3.63 5.97 9.72
C SER A 273 4.59 5.41 10.78
N GLU A 274 5.21 6.28 11.60
CA GLU A 274 6.06 5.86 12.72
C GLU A 274 5.29 5.02 13.76
N ALA A 275 4.04 5.41 14.07
CA ALA A 275 3.20 4.64 14.99
C ALA A 275 2.85 3.25 14.43
N VAL A 276 2.55 3.17 13.13
CA VAL A 276 2.24 1.90 12.43
C VAL A 276 3.46 0.97 12.44
N GLU A 277 4.64 1.48 12.09
CA GLU A 277 5.87 0.70 12.12
C GLU A 277 6.15 0.14 13.52
N ARG A 278 6.01 0.96 14.56
CA ARG A 278 6.19 0.55 15.96
C ARG A 278 5.17 -0.51 16.37
N ILE A 279 3.89 -0.31 16.10
CA ILE A 279 2.81 -1.26 16.44
C ILE A 279 3.05 -2.60 15.73
N GLY A 280 3.36 -2.56 14.43
CA GLY A 280 3.64 -3.77 13.64
C GLY A 280 4.86 -4.53 14.16
N ALA A 281 5.92 -3.83 14.57
CA ALA A 281 7.11 -4.45 15.19
C ALA A 281 6.75 -5.14 16.51
N GLU A 282 6.06 -4.46 17.43
CA GLU A 282 5.67 -5.02 18.73
C GLU A 282 4.73 -6.24 18.59
N LEU A 283 3.85 -6.26 17.59
CA LEU A 283 3.01 -7.43 17.30
C LEU A 283 3.85 -8.62 16.84
N ARG A 284 4.82 -8.40 15.94
CA ARG A 284 5.71 -9.46 15.45
C ARG A 284 6.66 -9.96 16.54
N ASP A 285 7.21 -9.08 17.37
CA ASP A 285 8.09 -9.42 18.50
C ASP A 285 7.34 -10.24 19.55
N ALA A 286 6.02 -10.02 19.70
CA ALA A 286 5.16 -10.85 20.53
C ALA A 286 4.76 -12.19 19.88
N GLY A 287 5.27 -12.48 18.67
CA GLY A 287 5.08 -13.75 17.96
C GLY A 287 3.80 -13.85 17.13
N TYR A 288 3.14 -12.75 16.82
CA TYR A 288 1.94 -12.75 15.97
C TYR A 288 2.28 -12.64 14.48
N ASP A 289 1.53 -13.38 13.66
CA ASP A 289 1.58 -13.27 12.19
C ASP A 289 0.70 -12.10 11.73
N VAL A 290 1.36 -11.00 11.34
CA VAL A 290 0.69 -9.80 10.82
C VAL A 290 0.60 -9.92 9.30
N ASP A 291 -0.58 -10.27 8.80
CA ASP A 291 -0.87 -10.56 7.39
C ASP A 291 -1.17 -9.29 6.58
N LYS A 292 -1.61 -8.23 7.25
CA LYS A 292 -2.06 -7.00 6.58
C LYS A 292 -1.75 -5.78 7.45
N GLU A 293 -1.18 -4.75 6.83
CA GLU A 293 -1.02 -3.41 7.40
C GLU A 293 -1.53 -2.40 6.39
N ILE A 294 -2.55 -1.64 6.75
CA ILE A 294 -3.15 -0.63 5.88
C ILE A 294 -3.30 0.66 6.67
N VAL A 295 -2.94 1.77 6.02
CA VAL A 295 -3.20 3.12 6.51
C VAL A 295 -4.18 3.78 5.55
N GLU A 296 -5.25 4.33 6.10
CA GLU A 296 -6.30 5.03 5.38
C GLU A 296 -6.54 6.41 6.00
N PHE A 297 -6.93 7.35 5.17
CA PHE A 297 -7.36 8.67 5.60
C PHE A 297 -8.88 8.74 5.57
N SER A 298 -9.52 8.85 6.74
CA SER A 298 -10.96 9.07 6.87
C SER A 298 -11.26 10.52 6.52
N LEU A 299 -11.76 10.71 5.30
CA LEU A 299 -12.05 12.02 4.72
C LEU A 299 -13.44 12.55 5.13
N TYR A 300 -14.38 11.67 5.39
CA TYR A 300 -15.76 11.99 5.75
C TYR A 300 -16.30 10.93 6.68
N ASP A 301 -16.87 11.35 7.82
CA ASP A 301 -17.50 10.46 8.78
C ASP A 301 -18.64 11.21 9.49
N THR A 302 -19.86 10.77 9.30
CA THR A 302 -21.04 11.41 9.95
C THR A 302 -21.13 11.15 11.44
N LYS A 303 -20.31 10.24 11.97
CA LYS A 303 -20.38 9.84 13.37
C LYS A 303 -19.00 9.38 13.89
N VAL A 304 -18.06 10.32 13.88
CA VAL A 304 -16.65 10.11 14.28
C VAL A 304 -16.50 9.35 15.61
N HIS A 305 -17.44 9.54 16.52
CA HIS A 305 -17.43 8.89 17.83
C HIS A 305 -18.42 7.71 17.94
N HIS A 306 -18.88 7.15 16.81
CA HIS A 306 -19.78 5.98 16.82
C HIS A 306 -19.20 4.83 17.63
N ASP A 307 -17.92 4.63 17.49
CA ASP A 307 -17.17 3.55 18.15
C ASP A 307 -16.62 3.95 19.53
N ALA A 308 -16.98 5.13 20.06
CA ALA A 308 -16.40 5.65 21.30
C ALA A 308 -16.70 4.77 22.53
N ALA A 309 -17.75 3.94 22.48
CA ALA A 309 -18.08 3.03 23.55
C ALA A 309 -17.04 1.90 23.74
N TRP A 310 -16.41 1.48 22.66
CA TRP A 310 -15.34 0.47 22.69
C TRP A 310 -13.95 1.07 22.46
N LEU A 311 -13.89 2.36 22.02
CA LEU A 311 -12.64 3.10 21.77
C LEU A 311 -12.13 3.90 22.99
N LYS A 312 -12.92 4.18 24.02
CA LYS A 312 -12.45 4.99 25.15
C LYS A 312 -11.42 4.25 25.99
N ALA A 313 -10.17 4.73 25.88
CA ALA A 313 -9.21 4.56 26.94
C ALA A 313 -9.76 5.17 28.25
N ALA A 314 -9.51 4.51 29.36
CA ALA A 314 -9.78 5.05 30.68
C ALA A 314 -8.97 6.30 30.91
#